data_b3a0e907e54d74bf48af5bb96fa1e3a0
#
_entry.id   b3a0e907e54d74bf48af5bb96fa1e3a0
#
_cell.length_a   1.000
_cell.length_b   1.000
_cell.length_c   1.000
_cell.angle_alpha   90.00
_cell.angle_beta   90.00
_cell.angle_gamma   90.00
#
_symmetry.space_group_name_H-M   'P 1'
#
loop_
_entity.id
_entity.type
_entity.pdbx_description
1 polymer ?
#
loop_
_entity_poly.entity_id
_entity_poly.type
_entity_poly.pdbx_seq_one_letter_code
_entity_poly.pdbx_strand_id
1 'polypeptide(L)'
;MDQTLLPVHVAGRQLAAAAYGPPDGTPILFMHGTPGSRLQQPDPQVLDTLGIRLVRYDRPGYGASTRDPGRRIVDAAADAAAVAEAMAWNEFTVLGYSGGGPHALAVAAQLGDRVKRCAAVASIAPMDAVGLDFFAGMTEGNVEEFDAALGGAEQLAALLDPVAGAVAEDVFAFMASLRADLPDEDAAALDRPDVASAFADSFVEGLRPGAGGWIDDDLAFCAPWGFDVDSITVPVSVWQGSTDVLVPPSHAAWLAQAIPGAEGQLIVGSGHFGLLDRLPQIYTWLLG
;
A
#
# COMPACT_ATOMS: atom_id res chain seq x y z
N MET A 1 -20.63 8.04 -6.33
CA MET A 1 -20.62 7.96 -4.85
C MET A 1 -20.13 9.25 -4.27
N ASP A 2 -20.73 9.71 -3.17
CA ASP A 2 -20.21 10.89 -2.46
C ASP A 2 -18.90 10.50 -1.78
N GLN A 3 -17.80 10.89 -2.42
CA GLN A 3 -16.47 10.83 -1.82
C GLN A 3 -16.36 11.99 -0.83
N THR A 4 -16.30 11.69 0.45
CA THR A 4 -16.05 12.71 1.46
C THR A 4 -14.54 12.95 1.54
N LEU A 5 -14.09 14.10 1.04
CA LEU A 5 -12.69 14.54 1.20
C LEU A 5 -12.50 15.11 2.61
N LEU A 6 -11.47 14.62 3.29
CA LEU A 6 -11.17 14.96 4.68
C LEU A 6 -9.74 15.49 4.77
N PRO A 7 -9.51 16.76 5.13
CA PRO A 7 -8.20 17.23 5.56
C PRO A 7 -7.93 16.71 6.99
N VAL A 8 -6.78 16.05 7.16
CA VAL A 8 -6.32 15.56 8.45
C VAL A 8 -5.04 16.28 8.82
N HIS A 9 -4.93 16.78 10.04
CA HIS A 9 -3.74 17.49 10.52
C HIS A 9 -2.92 16.61 11.45
N VAL A 10 -1.63 16.51 11.20
CA VAL A 10 -0.69 15.73 12.01
C VAL A 10 0.67 16.43 12.06
N ALA A 11 1.15 16.73 13.26
CA ALA A 11 2.50 17.28 13.51
C ALA A 11 2.87 18.49 12.59
N GLY A 12 1.92 19.39 12.34
CA GLY A 12 2.13 20.57 11.48
C GLY A 12 2.02 20.30 9.97
N ARG A 13 1.75 19.07 9.56
CA ARG A 13 1.46 18.63 8.19
C ARG A 13 -0.05 18.46 7.97
N GLN A 14 -0.48 18.45 6.72
CA GLN A 14 -1.82 18.08 6.30
C GLN A 14 -1.77 16.80 5.48
N LEU A 15 -2.66 15.86 5.78
CA LEU A 15 -2.93 14.68 4.97
C LEU A 15 -4.30 14.84 4.30
N ALA A 16 -4.41 14.39 3.06
CA ALA A 16 -5.67 14.29 2.35
C ALA A 16 -6.20 12.87 2.45
N ALA A 17 -7.39 12.71 2.99
CA ALA A 17 -8.06 11.43 3.10
C ALA A 17 -9.40 11.42 2.34
N ALA A 18 -9.84 10.22 1.98
CA ALA A 18 -11.12 9.96 1.36
C ALA A 18 -11.82 8.80 2.07
N ALA A 19 -13.10 8.98 2.35
CA ALA A 19 -13.92 7.98 3.02
C ALA A 19 -14.99 7.44 2.08
N TYR A 20 -15.18 6.11 2.10
CA TYR A 20 -16.06 5.34 1.24
C TYR A 20 -16.97 4.43 2.05
N GLY A 21 -18.12 4.05 1.49
CA GLY A 21 -19.10 3.19 2.14
C GLY A 21 -19.94 3.89 3.22
N PRO A 22 -20.84 3.16 3.91
CA PRO A 22 -21.77 3.72 4.86
C PRO A 22 -21.07 4.43 6.04
N PRO A 23 -21.57 5.60 6.50
CA PRO A 23 -20.92 6.37 7.57
C PRO A 23 -20.75 5.63 8.89
N ASP A 24 -21.65 4.72 9.18
CA ASP A 24 -21.72 3.88 10.39
C ASP A 24 -21.12 2.47 10.18
N GLY A 25 -20.47 2.23 9.03
CA GLY A 25 -19.82 0.97 8.72
C GLY A 25 -18.60 0.68 9.61
N THR A 26 -18.19 -0.59 9.62
CA THR A 26 -17.01 -1.04 10.38
C THR A 26 -15.74 -0.37 9.82
N PRO A 27 -14.91 0.24 10.69
CA PRO A 27 -13.75 1.01 10.29
C PRO A 27 -12.63 0.17 9.67
N ILE A 28 -12.24 0.48 8.42
CA ILE A 28 -11.04 -0.05 7.77
C ILE A 28 -10.18 1.10 7.25
N LEU A 29 -8.93 1.17 7.69
CA LEU A 29 -7.93 2.05 7.12
C LEU A 29 -7.13 1.30 6.06
N PHE A 30 -7.13 1.80 4.83
CA PHE A 30 -6.45 1.18 3.70
C PHE A 30 -5.21 2.02 3.29
N MET A 31 -4.03 1.41 3.36
CA MET A 31 -2.77 1.98 2.90
C MET A 31 -2.55 1.61 1.43
N HIS A 32 -2.50 2.62 0.54
CA HIS A 32 -2.30 2.43 -0.90
C HIS A 32 -0.90 1.88 -1.23
N GLY A 33 -0.75 1.30 -2.43
CA GLY A 33 0.55 0.86 -2.98
C GLY A 33 1.51 2.02 -3.29
N THR A 34 2.67 1.71 -3.83
CA THR A 34 3.70 2.67 -4.23
C THR A 34 3.96 2.53 -5.74
N PRO A 35 3.78 3.61 -6.55
CA PRO A 35 3.07 4.82 -6.16
C PRO A 35 1.55 4.62 -6.07
N GLY A 36 0.83 5.57 -5.46
CA GLY A 36 -0.61 5.50 -5.35
C GLY A 36 -1.25 6.69 -4.65
N SER A 37 -2.55 6.63 -4.43
CA SER A 37 -3.27 7.69 -3.71
C SER A 37 -4.55 7.19 -3.06
N ARG A 38 -5.22 8.11 -2.35
CA ARG A 38 -6.56 7.90 -1.77
C ARG A 38 -7.64 7.65 -2.82
N LEU A 39 -7.40 8.00 -4.11
CA LEU A 39 -8.43 7.98 -5.15
C LEU A 39 -8.63 6.62 -5.84
N GLN A 40 -7.84 5.59 -5.55
CA GLN A 40 -8.16 4.24 -6.01
C GLN A 40 -9.50 3.79 -5.43
N GLN A 41 -10.57 3.94 -6.21
CA GLN A 41 -11.93 3.69 -5.71
C GLN A 41 -12.17 2.20 -5.44
N PRO A 42 -12.73 1.87 -4.25
CA PRO A 42 -13.16 0.50 -3.95
C PRO A 42 -14.50 0.20 -4.63
N ASP A 43 -14.82 -1.10 -4.77
CA ASP A 43 -16.16 -1.51 -5.20
C ASP A 43 -17.22 -1.11 -4.13
N PRO A 44 -18.17 -0.23 -4.49
CA PRO A 44 -19.18 0.25 -3.56
C PRO A 44 -20.12 -0.84 -3.08
N GLN A 45 -20.45 -1.80 -3.94
CA GLN A 45 -21.37 -2.88 -3.59
C GLN A 45 -20.77 -3.79 -2.52
N VAL A 46 -19.46 -4.02 -2.59
CA VAL A 46 -18.73 -4.78 -1.57
C VAL A 46 -18.77 -4.05 -0.23
N LEU A 47 -18.49 -2.74 -0.21
CA LEU A 47 -18.52 -1.95 1.03
C LEU A 47 -19.91 -1.90 1.65
N ASP A 48 -20.93 -1.67 0.84
CA ASP A 48 -22.33 -1.62 1.31
C ASP A 48 -22.79 -3.00 1.83
N THR A 49 -22.47 -4.07 1.11
CA THR A 49 -22.87 -5.44 1.49
C THR A 49 -22.22 -5.88 2.79
N LEU A 50 -20.94 -5.54 2.99
CA LEU A 50 -20.17 -5.89 4.18
C LEU A 50 -20.30 -4.86 5.32
N GLY A 51 -20.99 -3.74 5.10
CA GLY A 51 -21.13 -2.68 6.08
C GLY A 51 -19.80 -2.06 6.49
N ILE A 52 -18.94 -1.75 5.51
CA ILE A 52 -17.58 -1.23 5.74
C ILE A 52 -17.52 0.27 5.53
N ARG A 53 -16.94 0.98 6.49
CA ARG A 53 -16.45 2.35 6.32
C ARG A 53 -14.97 2.32 6.01
N LEU A 54 -14.61 2.39 4.72
CA LEU A 54 -13.23 2.39 4.25
C LEU A 54 -12.68 3.81 4.19
N VAL A 55 -11.52 4.05 4.78
CA VAL A 55 -10.77 5.30 4.61
C VAL A 55 -9.43 5.00 3.95
N ARG A 56 -9.07 5.80 2.96
CA ARG A 56 -7.75 5.87 2.35
C ARG A 56 -7.20 7.28 2.53
N TYR A 57 -5.90 7.42 2.67
CA TYR A 57 -5.26 8.73 2.66
C TYR A 57 -4.03 8.71 1.76
N ASP A 58 -3.69 9.85 1.21
CA ASP A 58 -2.43 10.04 0.51
C ASP A 58 -1.31 10.04 1.55
N ARG A 59 -0.36 9.12 1.46
CA ARG A 59 0.84 9.18 2.30
C ARG A 59 1.59 10.50 2.07
N PRO A 60 2.45 10.96 3.01
CA PRO A 60 3.20 12.20 2.84
C PRO A 60 3.94 12.27 1.50
N GLY A 61 3.74 13.38 0.78
CA GLY A 61 4.35 13.60 -0.53
C GLY A 61 3.55 13.11 -1.73
N TYR A 62 2.45 12.39 -1.51
CA TYR A 62 1.49 12.02 -2.56
C TYR A 62 0.29 12.96 -2.59
N GLY A 63 -0.30 13.12 -3.76
CA GLY A 63 -1.58 13.79 -3.97
C GLY A 63 -1.67 15.16 -3.34
N ALA A 64 -2.55 15.34 -2.36
CA ALA A 64 -2.73 16.60 -1.65
C ALA A 64 -2.12 16.59 -0.23
N SER A 65 -1.36 15.55 0.12
CA SER A 65 -0.67 15.48 1.41
C SER A 65 0.65 16.22 1.41
N THR A 66 0.94 16.90 2.52
CA THR A 66 2.24 17.57 2.73
C THR A 66 3.36 16.51 2.74
N ARG A 67 4.44 16.75 2.00
CA ARG A 67 5.62 15.88 1.99
C ARG A 67 6.33 15.90 3.35
N ASP A 68 6.93 14.77 3.71
CA ASP A 68 7.72 14.55 4.93
C ASP A 68 9.01 13.80 4.58
N PRO A 69 10.02 14.51 4.04
CA PRO A 69 11.27 13.89 3.61
C PRO A 69 12.02 13.22 4.76
N GLY A 70 12.53 12.01 4.51
CA GLY A 70 13.28 11.25 5.51
C GLY A 70 12.40 10.53 6.54
N ARG A 71 11.07 10.46 6.30
CA ARG A 71 10.18 9.60 7.08
C ARG A 71 10.60 8.14 6.99
N ARG A 72 10.33 7.40 8.05
CA ARG A 72 10.51 5.95 8.10
C ARG A 72 9.16 5.25 8.03
N ILE A 73 9.18 3.95 7.82
CA ILE A 73 7.95 3.14 7.79
C ILE A 73 7.16 3.28 9.10
N VAL A 74 7.82 3.29 10.25
CA VAL A 74 7.18 3.43 11.57
C VAL A 74 6.38 4.73 11.73
N ASP A 75 6.75 5.79 11.03
CA ASP A 75 6.11 7.10 11.16
C ASP A 75 4.66 7.10 10.61
N ALA A 76 4.29 6.10 9.78
CA ALA A 76 2.91 5.87 9.32
C ALA A 76 1.92 5.65 10.48
N ALA A 77 2.38 5.22 11.65
CA ALA A 77 1.52 5.05 12.81
C ALA A 77 0.93 6.38 13.31
N ALA A 78 1.73 7.46 13.30
CA ALA A 78 1.25 8.79 13.68
C ALA A 78 0.21 9.33 12.68
N ASP A 79 0.44 9.12 11.38
CA ASP A 79 -0.50 9.50 10.32
C ASP A 79 -1.82 8.73 10.45
N ALA A 80 -1.75 7.41 10.66
CA ALA A 80 -2.92 6.55 10.86
C ALA A 80 -3.72 6.93 12.12
N ALA A 81 -3.03 7.26 13.22
CA ALA A 81 -3.67 7.74 14.45
C ALA A 81 -4.46 9.03 14.20
N ALA A 82 -3.86 9.99 13.49
CA ALA A 82 -4.51 11.26 13.15
C ALA A 82 -5.74 11.06 12.25
N VAL A 83 -5.64 10.14 11.25
CA VAL A 83 -6.79 9.77 10.40
C VAL A 83 -7.90 9.15 11.23
N ALA A 84 -7.58 8.20 12.12
CA ALA A 84 -8.56 7.55 12.99
C ALA A 84 -9.21 8.55 13.96
N GLU A 85 -8.47 9.53 14.48
CA GLU A 85 -9.00 10.62 15.31
C GLU A 85 -9.97 11.52 14.54
N ALA A 86 -9.61 11.92 13.31
CA ALA A 86 -10.46 12.72 12.43
C ALA A 86 -11.78 12.00 12.09
N MET A 87 -11.75 10.66 12.05
CA MET A 87 -12.92 9.81 11.83
C MET A 87 -13.68 9.47 13.13
N ALA A 88 -13.20 9.90 14.29
CA ALA A 88 -13.71 9.51 15.60
C ALA A 88 -13.69 7.98 15.84
N TRP A 89 -12.72 7.29 15.28
CA TRP A 89 -12.54 5.84 15.43
C TRP A 89 -11.68 5.54 16.66
N ASN A 90 -12.24 4.88 17.65
CA ASN A 90 -11.47 4.36 18.79
C ASN A 90 -10.69 3.12 18.41
N GLU A 91 -11.31 2.24 17.62
CA GLU A 91 -10.76 0.98 17.13
C GLU A 91 -11.01 0.87 15.63
N PHE A 92 -10.10 0.22 14.91
CA PHE A 92 -10.21 0.02 13.46
C PHE A 92 -9.39 -1.20 13.03
N THR A 93 -9.57 -1.65 11.81
CA THR A 93 -8.68 -2.61 11.15
C THR A 93 -7.83 -1.90 10.11
N VAL A 94 -6.67 -2.45 9.78
CA VAL A 94 -5.77 -1.87 8.78
C VAL A 94 -5.48 -2.87 7.68
N LEU A 95 -5.46 -2.38 6.43
CA LEU A 95 -5.06 -3.12 5.25
C LEU A 95 -3.98 -2.34 4.53
N GLY A 96 -2.88 -3.01 4.17
CA GLY A 96 -1.86 -2.45 3.30
C GLY A 96 -1.70 -3.29 2.05
N TYR A 97 -1.68 -2.63 0.88
CA TYR A 97 -1.47 -3.26 -0.41
C TYR A 97 -0.13 -2.86 -0.99
N SER A 98 0.69 -3.82 -1.43
CA SER A 98 2.01 -3.57 -2.03
C SER A 98 2.89 -2.74 -1.09
N GLY A 99 3.44 -1.62 -1.54
CA GLY A 99 4.15 -0.67 -0.69
C GLY A 99 3.36 -0.12 0.51
N GLY A 100 2.04 -0.30 0.55
CA GLY A 100 1.22 -0.02 1.74
C GLY A 100 1.34 -1.06 2.84
N GLY A 101 1.82 -2.27 2.53
CA GLY A 101 1.95 -3.38 3.47
C GLY A 101 2.85 -3.07 4.66
N PRO A 102 4.10 -2.64 4.46
CA PRO A 102 5.00 -2.21 5.55
C PRO A 102 4.39 -1.15 6.45
N HIS A 103 3.69 -0.17 5.86
CA HIS A 103 3.02 0.90 6.61
C HIS A 103 1.87 0.36 7.47
N ALA A 104 1.07 -0.60 6.94
CA ALA A 104 0.02 -1.25 7.72
C ALA A 104 0.58 -2.10 8.88
N LEU A 105 1.71 -2.79 8.67
CA LEU A 105 2.41 -3.53 9.72
C LEU A 105 2.95 -2.58 10.80
N ALA A 106 3.48 -1.40 10.43
CA ALA A 106 3.88 -0.37 11.38
C ALA A 106 2.71 0.11 12.24
N VAL A 107 1.55 0.35 11.63
CA VAL A 107 0.33 0.74 12.34
C VAL A 107 -0.10 -0.37 13.32
N ALA A 108 -0.06 -1.63 12.90
CA ALA A 108 -0.38 -2.77 13.76
C ALA A 108 0.60 -2.91 14.95
N ALA A 109 1.90 -2.66 14.72
CA ALA A 109 2.92 -2.72 15.76
C ALA A 109 2.80 -1.59 16.78
N GLN A 110 2.52 -0.35 16.33
CA GLN A 110 2.56 0.84 17.17
C GLN A 110 1.20 1.18 17.80
N LEU A 111 0.09 0.77 17.19
CA LEU A 111 -1.27 1.07 17.63
C LEU A 111 -2.06 -0.20 18.00
N GLY A 112 -1.38 -1.24 18.48
CA GLY A 112 -1.99 -2.55 18.78
C GLY A 112 -3.20 -2.48 19.73
N ASP A 113 -3.29 -1.48 20.61
CA ASP A 113 -4.44 -1.26 21.48
C ASP A 113 -5.70 -0.78 20.72
N ARG A 114 -5.52 -0.23 19.50
CA ARG A 114 -6.59 0.31 18.65
C ARG A 114 -6.83 -0.52 17.39
N VAL A 115 -5.82 -1.23 16.92
CA VAL A 115 -5.91 -2.07 15.73
C VAL A 115 -6.44 -3.44 16.10
N LYS A 116 -7.57 -3.85 15.52
CA LYS A 116 -8.17 -5.16 15.76
C LYS A 116 -7.54 -6.28 14.95
N ARG A 117 -7.22 -6.00 13.69
CA ARG A 117 -6.61 -6.94 12.73
C ARG A 117 -5.82 -6.16 11.69
N CYS A 118 -4.81 -6.79 11.12
CA CYS A 118 -4.00 -6.24 10.02
C CYS A 118 -3.94 -7.23 8.86
N ALA A 119 -4.19 -6.75 7.64
CA ALA A 119 -3.95 -7.51 6.42
C ALA A 119 -2.81 -6.88 5.62
N ALA A 120 -1.76 -7.66 5.34
CA ALA A 120 -0.66 -7.28 4.45
C ALA A 120 -0.83 -8.04 3.13
N VAL A 121 -1.08 -7.31 2.03
CA VAL A 121 -1.44 -7.88 0.72
C VAL A 121 -0.35 -7.52 -0.27
N ALA A 122 0.26 -8.51 -0.91
CA ALA A 122 1.40 -8.33 -1.81
C ALA A 122 2.50 -7.43 -1.19
N SER A 123 2.79 -7.64 0.09
CA SER A 123 3.66 -6.76 0.88
C SER A 123 5.12 -7.17 0.75
N ILE A 124 6.01 -6.18 0.55
CA ILE A 124 7.45 -6.43 0.74
C ILE A 124 7.75 -6.72 2.22
N ALA A 125 8.85 -7.46 2.44
CA ALA A 125 9.48 -7.64 3.75
C ALA A 125 10.58 -6.58 3.96
N PRO A 126 11.14 -6.43 5.19
CA PRO A 126 12.29 -5.57 5.42
C PRO A 126 13.48 -5.91 4.50
N MET A 127 14.20 -4.88 4.04
CA MET A 127 15.38 -5.07 3.17
C MET A 127 16.48 -5.90 3.86
N ASP A 128 16.59 -5.78 5.17
CA ASP A 128 17.55 -6.49 6.02
C ASP A 128 17.01 -7.82 6.60
N ALA A 129 15.92 -8.34 6.06
CA ALA A 129 15.27 -9.59 6.49
C ALA A 129 16.23 -10.77 6.38
N VAL A 130 16.62 -11.34 7.51
CA VAL A 130 17.60 -12.43 7.57
C VAL A 130 17.04 -13.69 6.88
N GLY A 131 17.77 -14.19 5.91
CA GLY A 131 17.41 -15.41 5.16
C GLY A 131 16.47 -15.16 3.97
N LEU A 132 16.11 -13.92 3.67
CA LEU A 132 15.41 -13.52 2.47
C LEU A 132 16.41 -12.98 1.44
N ASP A 133 16.38 -13.51 0.23
CA ASP A 133 16.94 -12.82 -0.94
C ASP A 133 15.88 -11.85 -1.45
N PHE A 134 16.05 -10.56 -1.10
CA PHE A 134 15.04 -9.53 -1.32
C PHE A 134 14.67 -9.36 -2.81
N PHE A 135 15.65 -9.47 -3.69
CA PHE A 135 15.47 -9.22 -5.13
C PHE A 135 15.07 -10.45 -5.93
N ALA A 136 15.23 -11.66 -5.35
CA ALA A 136 15.01 -12.90 -6.07
C ALA A 136 13.58 -13.03 -6.62
N GLY A 137 13.43 -12.96 -7.94
CA GLY A 137 12.15 -13.09 -8.64
C GLY A 137 11.43 -11.77 -8.92
N MET A 138 12.01 -10.63 -8.56
CA MET A 138 11.49 -9.30 -8.96
C MET A 138 11.74 -9.02 -10.43
N THR A 139 10.92 -8.15 -11.03
CA THR A 139 11.17 -7.60 -12.37
C THR A 139 12.47 -6.79 -12.41
N GLU A 140 13.09 -6.69 -13.59
CA GLU A 140 14.32 -5.89 -13.76
C GLU A 140 14.07 -4.42 -13.38
N GLY A 141 12.90 -3.86 -13.71
CA GLY A 141 12.53 -2.49 -13.35
C GLY A 141 12.47 -2.26 -11.83
N ASN A 142 11.88 -3.19 -11.06
CA ASN A 142 11.88 -3.08 -9.59
C ASN A 142 13.28 -3.20 -9.00
N VAL A 143 14.12 -4.09 -9.54
CA VAL A 143 15.52 -4.21 -9.10
C VAL A 143 16.26 -2.91 -9.35
N GLU A 144 16.13 -2.29 -10.54
CA GLU A 144 16.74 -1.00 -10.87
C GLU A 144 16.27 0.12 -9.93
N GLU A 145 14.97 0.16 -9.62
CA GLU A 145 14.38 1.15 -8.70
C GLU A 145 14.95 1.02 -7.30
N PHE A 146 14.98 -0.18 -6.72
CA PHE A 146 15.56 -0.40 -5.40
C PHE A 146 17.08 -0.19 -5.37
N ASP A 147 17.81 -0.55 -6.41
CA ASP A 147 19.25 -0.26 -6.53
C ASP A 147 19.50 1.25 -6.56
N ALA A 148 18.66 2.00 -7.28
CA ALA A 148 18.72 3.46 -7.26
C ALA A 148 18.39 4.04 -5.88
N ALA A 149 17.43 3.46 -5.15
CA ALA A 149 17.11 3.85 -3.77
C ALA A 149 18.27 3.60 -2.80
N LEU A 150 18.95 2.47 -2.93
CA LEU A 150 20.18 2.16 -2.17
C LEU A 150 21.33 3.11 -2.51
N GLY A 151 21.36 3.63 -3.75
CA GLY A 151 22.29 4.67 -4.18
C GLY A 151 21.98 6.08 -3.64
N GLY A 152 20.78 6.27 -3.07
CA GLY A 152 20.33 7.49 -2.42
C GLY A 152 19.36 8.35 -3.23
N ALA A 153 18.83 9.36 -2.57
CA ALA A 153 17.71 10.19 -3.07
C ALA A 153 17.99 10.84 -4.45
N GLU A 154 19.22 11.27 -4.73
CA GLU A 154 19.56 11.91 -6.00
C GLU A 154 19.52 10.91 -7.17
N GLN A 155 20.06 9.71 -6.97
CA GLN A 155 20.04 8.65 -7.98
C GLN A 155 18.61 8.16 -8.25
N LEU A 156 17.83 7.97 -7.20
CA LEU A 156 16.42 7.56 -7.31
C LEU A 156 15.58 8.66 -7.98
N ALA A 157 15.78 9.93 -7.65
CA ALA A 157 15.09 11.05 -8.29
C ALA A 157 15.39 11.14 -9.80
N ALA A 158 16.64 10.87 -10.20
CA ALA A 158 17.01 10.85 -11.62
C ALA A 158 16.24 9.75 -12.41
N LEU A 159 15.88 8.64 -11.75
CA LEU A 159 15.06 7.57 -12.31
C LEU A 159 13.56 7.92 -12.30
N LEU A 160 13.03 8.39 -11.16
CA LEU A 160 11.58 8.48 -10.96
C LEU A 160 10.95 9.81 -11.41
N ASP A 161 11.67 10.94 -11.43
CA ASP A 161 11.12 12.21 -11.90
C ASP A 161 10.66 12.17 -13.37
N PRO A 162 11.42 11.56 -14.32
CA PRO A 162 10.93 11.33 -15.68
C PRO A 162 9.68 10.45 -15.74
N VAL A 163 9.59 9.41 -14.90
CA VAL A 163 8.43 8.51 -14.85
C VAL A 163 7.19 9.26 -14.37
N ALA A 164 7.30 10.06 -13.30
CA ALA A 164 6.21 10.90 -12.82
C ALA A 164 5.74 11.92 -13.88
N GLY A 165 6.68 12.47 -14.67
CA GLY A 165 6.38 13.31 -15.83
C GLY A 165 5.59 12.55 -16.89
N ALA A 166 6.01 11.34 -17.24
CA ALA A 166 5.32 10.50 -18.22
C ALA A 166 3.89 10.12 -17.78
N VAL A 167 3.69 9.83 -16.49
CA VAL A 167 2.34 9.57 -15.93
C VAL A 167 1.44 10.80 -16.07
N ALA A 168 1.98 12.00 -15.84
CA ALA A 168 1.22 13.25 -15.98
C ALA A 168 0.85 13.54 -17.46
N GLU A 169 1.65 13.08 -18.41
CA GLU A 169 1.40 13.24 -19.85
C GLU A 169 0.41 12.19 -20.38
N ASP A 170 0.64 10.90 -20.08
CA ASP A 170 -0.21 9.79 -20.53
C ASP A 170 -0.09 8.60 -19.56
N VAL A 171 -0.98 8.54 -18.57
CA VAL A 171 -1.04 7.47 -17.58
C VAL A 171 -1.30 6.10 -18.20
N PHE A 172 -2.04 6.03 -19.32
CA PHE A 172 -2.34 4.74 -19.96
C PHE A 172 -1.13 4.21 -20.72
N ALA A 173 -0.30 5.07 -21.29
CA ALA A 173 0.99 4.67 -21.87
C ALA A 173 1.94 4.14 -20.79
N PHE A 174 1.99 4.78 -19.62
CA PHE A 174 2.73 4.27 -18.46
C PHE A 174 2.20 2.90 -18.00
N MET A 175 0.89 2.75 -17.84
CA MET A 175 0.29 1.47 -17.47
C MET A 175 0.54 0.36 -18.49
N ALA A 176 0.57 0.71 -19.79
CA ALA A 176 0.91 -0.23 -20.84
C ALA A 176 2.38 -0.70 -20.77
N SER A 177 3.31 0.18 -20.38
CA SER A 177 4.71 -0.22 -20.14
C SER A 177 4.84 -1.13 -18.93
N LEU A 178 4.19 -0.81 -17.82
CA LEU A 178 4.14 -1.66 -16.63
C LEU A 178 3.59 -3.06 -16.97
N ARG A 179 2.48 -3.10 -17.73
CA ARG A 179 1.84 -4.35 -18.17
C ARG A 179 2.76 -5.28 -18.96
N ALA A 180 3.70 -4.73 -19.72
CA ALA A 180 4.59 -5.51 -20.58
C ALA A 180 5.53 -6.47 -19.81
N ASP A 181 5.83 -6.15 -18.55
CA ASP A 181 6.73 -6.91 -17.68
C ASP A 181 5.98 -7.88 -16.75
N LEU A 182 4.64 -7.90 -16.82
CA LEU A 182 3.80 -8.69 -15.93
C LEU A 182 3.44 -10.06 -16.51
N PRO A 183 3.23 -11.08 -15.66
CA PRO A 183 2.59 -12.33 -16.07
C PRO A 183 1.19 -12.10 -16.68
N ASP A 184 0.75 -13.02 -17.55
CA ASP A 184 -0.53 -12.91 -18.27
C ASP A 184 -1.73 -12.67 -17.35
N GLU A 185 -1.75 -13.27 -16.15
CA GLU A 185 -2.82 -13.13 -15.17
C GLU A 185 -2.91 -11.69 -14.64
N ASP A 186 -1.78 -11.06 -14.36
CA ASP A 186 -1.73 -9.67 -13.90
C ASP A 186 -2.01 -8.69 -15.02
N ALA A 187 -1.47 -8.96 -16.21
CA ALA A 187 -1.79 -8.21 -17.40
C ALA A 187 -3.31 -8.20 -17.66
N ALA A 188 -3.98 -9.36 -17.55
CA ALA A 188 -5.43 -9.47 -17.70
C ALA A 188 -6.21 -8.72 -16.61
N ALA A 189 -5.69 -8.67 -15.37
CA ALA A 189 -6.30 -7.88 -14.31
C ALA A 189 -6.26 -6.38 -14.62
N LEU A 190 -5.13 -5.87 -15.13
CA LEU A 190 -4.99 -4.47 -15.54
C LEU A 190 -5.78 -4.11 -16.79
N ASP A 191 -6.09 -5.09 -17.68
CA ASP A 191 -6.93 -4.86 -18.86
C ASP A 191 -8.42 -4.64 -18.52
N ARG A 192 -8.83 -4.94 -17.29
CA ARG A 192 -10.21 -4.69 -16.85
C ARG A 192 -10.46 -3.19 -16.72
N PRO A 193 -11.52 -2.64 -17.35
CA PRO A 193 -11.77 -1.19 -17.39
C PRO A 193 -11.94 -0.55 -15.98
N ASP A 194 -12.56 -1.28 -15.04
CA ASP A 194 -12.76 -0.83 -13.66
C ASP A 194 -11.42 -0.73 -12.90
N VAL A 195 -10.56 -1.71 -13.05
CA VAL A 195 -9.22 -1.75 -12.46
C VAL A 195 -8.33 -0.70 -13.11
N ALA A 196 -8.27 -0.66 -14.44
CA ALA A 196 -7.46 0.30 -15.18
C ALA A 196 -7.81 1.75 -14.81
N SER A 197 -9.11 2.09 -14.75
CA SER A 197 -9.55 3.44 -14.36
C SER A 197 -9.17 3.77 -12.92
N ALA A 198 -9.37 2.83 -11.98
CA ALA A 198 -9.05 3.06 -10.56
C ALA A 198 -7.54 3.28 -10.33
N PHE A 199 -6.68 2.55 -11.06
CA PHE A 199 -5.23 2.76 -11.00
C PHE A 199 -4.80 4.04 -11.69
N ALA A 200 -5.36 4.35 -12.87
CA ALA A 200 -5.09 5.61 -13.57
C ALA A 200 -5.40 6.82 -12.68
N ASP A 201 -6.59 6.87 -12.07
CA ASP A 201 -6.99 7.94 -11.14
C ASP A 201 -6.02 8.02 -9.94
N SER A 202 -5.61 6.85 -9.41
CA SER A 202 -4.69 6.77 -8.29
C SER A 202 -3.29 7.27 -8.63
N PHE A 203 -2.74 6.88 -9.78
CA PHE A 203 -1.41 7.31 -10.22
C PHE A 203 -1.36 8.80 -10.55
N VAL A 204 -2.34 9.30 -11.33
CA VAL A 204 -2.43 10.72 -11.69
C VAL A 204 -2.53 11.60 -10.45
N GLU A 205 -3.42 11.27 -9.51
CA GLU A 205 -3.52 12.05 -8.27
C GLU A 205 -2.29 11.87 -7.39
N GLY A 206 -1.80 10.65 -7.22
CA GLY A 206 -0.65 10.36 -6.35
C GLY A 206 0.60 11.12 -6.77
N LEU A 207 0.89 11.12 -8.07
CA LEU A 207 2.07 11.76 -8.66
C LEU A 207 1.82 13.22 -9.10
N ARG A 208 0.65 13.79 -8.81
CA ARG A 208 0.35 15.20 -9.13
C ARG A 208 1.37 16.21 -8.58
N PRO A 209 1.95 16.04 -7.36
CA PRO A 209 3.02 16.89 -6.87
C PRO A 209 4.43 16.51 -7.37
N GLY A 210 4.57 15.49 -8.22
CA GLY A 210 5.83 14.90 -8.66
C GLY A 210 6.18 13.60 -7.94
N ALA A 211 7.39 13.08 -8.13
CA ALA A 211 7.84 11.79 -7.60
C ALA A 211 8.21 11.81 -6.10
N GLY A 212 8.14 12.97 -5.42
CA GLY A 212 8.68 13.12 -4.07
C GLY A 212 8.17 12.13 -3.03
N GLY A 213 6.88 11.78 -3.05
CA GLY A 213 6.30 10.78 -2.16
C GLY A 213 6.77 9.36 -2.47
N TRP A 214 6.95 9.02 -3.74
CA TRP A 214 7.50 7.75 -4.21
C TRP A 214 8.96 7.58 -3.77
N ILE A 215 9.78 8.59 -4.03
CA ILE A 215 11.18 8.62 -3.57
C ILE A 215 11.28 8.40 -2.05
N ASP A 216 10.44 9.08 -1.27
CA ASP A 216 10.46 8.95 0.20
C ASP A 216 10.00 7.54 0.66
N ASP A 217 9.04 6.91 -0.05
CA ASP A 217 8.64 5.52 0.22
C ASP A 217 9.79 4.55 -0.02
N ASP A 218 10.43 4.59 -1.19
CA ASP A 218 11.48 3.63 -1.56
C ASP A 218 12.71 3.76 -0.66
N LEU A 219 13.09 5.00 -0.31
CA LEU A 219 14.15 5.23 0.68
C LEU A 219 13.77 4.65 2.05
N ALA A 220 12.50 4.76 2.45
CA ALA A 220 12.01 4.19 3.71
C ALA A 220 11.95 2.66 3.68
N PHE A 221 11.67 2.03 2.52
CA PHE A 221 11.71 0.58 2.35
C PHE A 221 13.13 0.02 2.47
N CYS A 222 14.12 0.75 1.95
CA CYS A 222 15.54 0.37 2.01
C CYS A 222 16.18 0.63 3.38
N ALA A 223 15.60 1.48 4.22
CA ALA A 223 16.09 1.79 5.55
C ALA A 223 15.47 0.85 6.61
N PRO A 224 16.07 0.76 7.83
CA PRO A 224 15.42 0.07 8.94
C PRO A 224 14.03 0.66 9.20
N TRP A 225 13.01 -0.19 9.26
CA TRP A 225 11.61 0.23 9.37
C TRP A 225 11.26 0.99 10.66
N GLY A 226 12.11 0.85 11.72
CA GLY A 226 11.94 1.53 13.00
C GLY A 226 11.08 0.76 14.00
N PHE A 227 10.71 -0.48 13.68
CA PHE A 227 10.06 -1.44 14.56
C PHE A 227 10.42 -2.86 14.11
N ASP A 228 10.26 -3.82 15.02
CA ASP A 228 10.46 -5.23 14.72
C ASP A 228 9.09 -5.88 14.43
N VAL A 229 8.97 -6.64 13.34
CA VAL A 229 7.69 -7.28 12.95
C VAL A 229 7.24 -8.34 13.95
N ASP A 230 8.16 -8.93 14.72
CA ASP A 230 7.86 -9.87 15.79
C ASP A 230 7.23 -9.22 17.03
N SER A 231 7.26 -7.89 17.12
CA SER A 231 6.57 -7.12 18.17
C SER A 231 5.06 -6.98 17.94
N ILE A 232 4.55 -7.35 16.74
CA ILE A 232 3.13 -7.25 16.41
C ILE A 232 2.35 -8.30 17.20
N THR A 233 1.36 -7.84 17.98
CA THR A 233 0.55 -8.71 18.86
C THR A 233 -0.88 -8.89 18.37
N VAL A 234 -1.32 -8.09 17.40
CA VAL A 234 -2.66 -8.22 16.82
C VAL A 234 -2.70 -9.32 15.75
N PRO A 235 -3.85 -9.95 15.46
CA PRO A 235 -3.96 -10.90 14.36
C PRO A 235 -3.55 -10.28 13.03
N VAL A 236 -2.65 -10.97 12.31
CA VAL A 236 -2.17 -10.56 10.97
C VAL A 236 -2.48 -11.63 9.96
N SER A 237 -2.97 -11.23 8.76
CA SER A 237 -3.00 -12.11 7.59
C SER A 237 -2.11 -11.55 6.49
N VAL A 238 -1.32 -12.42 5.88
CA VAL A 238 -0.41 -12.09 4.79
C VAL A 238 -0.92 -12.77 3.52
N TRP A 239 -1.35 -11.97 2.54
CA TRP A 239 -1.95 -12.44 1.28
C TRP A 239 -0.98 -12.24 0.13
N GLN A 240 -0.74 -13.30 -0.66
CA GLN A 240 0.25 -13.25 -1.73
C GLN A 240 -0.18 -14.06 -2.95
N GLY A 241 0.10 -13.52 -4.13
CA GLY A 241 -0.05 -14.22 -5.40
C GLY A 241 1.16 -15.13 -5.69
N SER A 242 0.93 -16.36 -6.17
CA SER A 242 2.03 -17.30 -6.41
C SER A 242 2.89 -16.95 -7.63
N THR A 243 2.40 -16.09 -8.52
CA THR A 243 3.08 -15.64 -9.75
C THR A 243 3.43 -14.15 -9.71
N ASP A 244 3.40 -13.54 -8.50
CA ASP A 244 3.75 -12.13 -8.32
C ASP A 244 5.25 -11.91 -8.57
N VAL A 245 5.56 -11.07 -9.56
CA VAL A 245 6.93 -10.69 -9.96
C VAL A 245 7.30 -9.27 -9.54
N LEU A 246 6.34 -8.49 -9.01
CA LEU A 246 6.61 -7.18 -8.43
C LEU A 246 7.06 -7.33 -6.98
N VAL A 247 6.34 -8.15 -6.22
CA VAL A 247 6.74 -8.57 -4.86
C VAL A 247 6.69 -10.10 -4.81
N PRO A 248 7.81 -10.80 -4.96
CA PRO A 248 7.83 -12.26 -5.02
C PRO A 248 7.28 -12.94 -3.76
N PRO A 249 6.73 -14.17 -3.89
CA PRO A 249 6.10 -14.89 -2.78
C PRO A 249 7.01 -15.16 -1.57
N SER A 250 8.33 -15.09 -1.77
CA SER A 250 9.33 -15.21 -0.71
C SER A 250 9.17 -14.15 0.39
N HIS A 251 8.75 -12.92 0.03
CA HIS A 251 8.48 -11.84 0.98
C HIS A 251 7.34 -12.19 1.94
N ALA A 252 6.23 -12.65 1.39
CA ALA A 252 5.07 -13.05 2.19
C ALA A 252 5.37 -14.27 3.06
N ALA A 253 6.12 -15.25 2.52
CA ALA A 253 6.54 -16.42 3.28
C ALA A 253 7.41 -16.02 4.48
N TRP A 254 8.34 -15.08 4.28
CA TRP A 254 9.16 -14.53 5.35
C TRP A 254 8.32 -13.79 6.39
N LEU A 255 7.43 -12.88 5.97
CA LEU A 255 6.54 -12.13 6.88
C LEU A 255 5.65 -13.06 7.71
N ALA A 256 5.07 -14.10 7.08
CA ALA A 256 4.22 -15.06 7.78
C ALA A 256 4.99 -15.90 8.82
N GLN A 257 6.30 -16.06 8.65
CA GLN A 257 7.15 -16.75 9.63
C GLN A 257 7.65 -15.81 10.73
N ALA A 258 7.95 -14.56 10.39
CA ALA A 258 8.54 -13.59 11.31
C ALA A 258 7.50 -12.96 12.25
N ILE A 259 6.24 -12.80 11.81
CA ILE A 259 5.17 -12.21 12.61
C ILE A 259 4.48 -13.30 13.45
N PRO A 260 4.47 -13.17 14.80
CA PRO A 260 3.88 -14.19 15.66
C PRO A 260 2.38 -14.44 15.35
N GLY A 261 2.03 -15.67 15.04
CA GLY A 261 0.64 -16.07 14.78
C GLY A 261 0.05 -15.55 13.46
N ALA A 262 0.87 -15.05 12.55
CA ALA A 262 0.38 -14.59 11.24
C ALA A 262 -0.16 -15.76 10.39
N GLU A 263 -1.25 -15.49 9.67
CA GLU A 263 -1.87 -16.42 8.73
C GLU A 263 -1.38 -16.13 7.30
N GLY A 264 -0.58 -17.01 6.71
CA GLY A 264 -0.14 -16.91 5.31
C GLY A 264 -1.21 -17.45 4.34
N GLN A 265 -1.59 -16.65 3.34
CA GLN A 265 -2.56 -16.99 2.30
C GLN A 265 -1.91 -16.88 0.92
N LEU A 266 -1.44 -18.01 0.37
CA LEU A 266 -0.90 -18.05 -0.98
C LEU A 266 -2.00 -18.36 -2.00
N ILE A 267 -2.24 -17.45 -2.93
CA ILE A 267 -3.26 -17.56 -3.97
C ILE A 267 -2.60 -18.12 -5.24
N VAL A 268 -2.81 -19.39 -5.49
CA VAL A 268 -2.22 -20.09 -6.65
C VAL A 268 -2.77 -19.55 -7.95
N GLY A 269 -1.89 -19.24 -8.92
CA GLY A 269 -2.24 -18.70 -10.23
C GLY A 269 -2.66 -17.23 -10.20
N SER A 270 -2.38 -16.50 -9.11
CA SER A 270 -2.58 -15.06 -9.02
C SER A 270 -1.23 -14.35 -8.97
N GLY A 271 -1.11 -13.24 -9.64
CA GLY A 271 0.00 -12.31 -9.51
C GLY A 271 -0.32 -11.17 -8.54
N HIS A 272 0.35 -10.04 -8.72
CA HIS A 272 0.21 -8.85 -7.88
C HIS A 272 -1.19 -8.24 -7.95
N PHE A 273 -1.64 -7.91 -9.17
CA PHE A 273 -2.94 -7.25 -9.41
C PHE A 273 -4.11 -8.22 -9.31
N GLY A 274 -3.90 -9.52 -9.55
CA GLY A 274 -4.92 -10.55 -9.38
C GLY A 274 -5.43 -10.69 -7.93
N LEU A 275 -4.66 -10.22 -6.93
CA LEU A 275 -5.08 -10.16 -5.54
C LEU A 275 -6.21 -9.16 -5.27
N LEU A 276 -6.47 -8.22 -6.16
CA LEU A 276 -7.61 -7.30 -6.03
C LEU A 276 -8.94 -8.04 -6.02
N ASP A 277 -9.04 -9.17 -6.71
CA ASP A 277 -10.23 -10.03 -6.69
C ASP A 277 -10.47 -10.71 -5.34
N ARG A 278 -9.48 -10.69 -4.45
CA ARG A 278 -9.55 -11.22 -3.09
C ARG A 278 -9.93 -10.19 -2.04
N LEU A 279 -10.04 -8.90 -2.42
CA LEU A 279 -10.42 -7.85 -1.47
C LEU A 279 -11.71 -8.16 -0.69
N PRO A 280 -12.80 -8.72 -1.28
CA PRO A 280 -13.97 -9.09 -0.50
C PRO A 280 -13.70 -10.15 0.59
N GLN A 281 -12.82 -11.13 0.30
CA GLN A 281 -12.39 -12.13 1.27
C GLN A 281 -11.50 -11.54 2.35
N ILE A 282 -10.57 -10.65 1.97
CA ILE A 282 -9.68 -9.94 2.88
C ILE A 282 -10.48 -9.04 3.82
N TYR A 283 -11.46 -8.29 3.29
CA TYR A 283 -12.37 -7.51 4.12
C TYR A 283 -13.16 -8.38 5.09
N THR A 284 -13.71 -9.53 4.63
CA THR A 284 -14.41 -10.45 5.51
C THR A 284 -13.51 -10.95 6.64
N TRP A 285 -12.25 -11.28 6.36
CA TRP A 285 -11.28 -11.66 7.39
C TRP A 285 -11.00 -10.53 8.38
N LEU A 286 -10.91 -9.29 7.90
CA LEU A 286 -10.70 -8.10 8.75
C LEU A 286 -11.89 -7.82 9.67
N LEU A 287 -13.10 -8.19 9.27
CA LEU A 287 -14.31 -8.00 10.08
C LEU A 287 -14.45 -9.02 11.22
N GLY A 288 -13.81 -10.18 11.17
CA GLY A 288 -13.79 -11.22 12.19
C GLY A 288 -14.52 -12.46 11.77
#